data_5b35ab73c112aa837bc33963135e86d4
#
_entry.id   5b35ab73c112aa837bc33963135e86d4
#
_cell.length_a   1.000
_cell.length_b   1.000
_cell.length_c   1.000
_cell.angle_alpha   90.00
_cell.angle_beta   90.00
_cell.angle_gamma   90.00
#
_symmetry.space_group_name_H-M   'P 1'
#
loop_
_entity.id
_entity.type
_entity.pdbx_description
1 polymer ?
#
loop_
_entity_poly.entity_id
_entity_poly.type
_entity_poly.pdbx_seq_one_letter_code
_entity_poly.pdbx_strand_id
1 'polypeptide(L)'
;MVMSSCNNSPKENKEGEASDTAAAAQASPQEDTTGWISLFNGKDFTGWRGYGKTEVPKAWTIEDGAIKINGSGEGEAGAHDGGDIIYDKKFKNFELSFEWKVSKGGNSGVFYLAQEVEGDPIWKSSPEYQVLDNANHPDAKLGKDGNRQSASLYDLIPA
;
A
#
# COMPACT_ATOMS: atom_id res chain seq x y z
N MET A 1 -5.28 7.57 0.50
CA MET A 1 -4.90 6.64 1.57
C MET A 1 -4.38 7.44 2.75
N VAL A 2 -4.93 7.26 3.92
CA VAL A 2 -4.63 8.06 5.11
C VAL A 2 -4.43 7.13 6.31
N MET A 3 -3.38 7.34 7.11
CA MET A 3 -3.12 6.58 8.35
C MET A 3 -3.10 7.50 9.57
N SER A 4 -3.66 7.04 10.69
CA SER A 4 -3.49 7.66 12.01
C SER A 4 -2.52 6.84 12.87
N SER A 5 -1.56 7.50 13.50
CA SER A 5 -0.59 6.87 14.40
C SER A 5 -0.77 7.44 15.81
N CYS A 6 -1.07 6.58 16.78
CA CYS A 6 -1.07 6.96 18.19
C CYS A 6 0.36 6.83 18.72
N ASN A 7 1.05 7.94 18.91
CA ASN A 7 2.38 7.96 19.50
C ASN A 7 2.37 8.74 20.82
N ASN A 8 2.68 8.05 21.90
CA ASN A 8 2.87 8.65 23.22
C ASN A 8 4.29 8.29 23.69
N SER A 9 5.22 9.24 23.57
CA SER A 9 6.56 9.10 24.16
C SER A 9 7.12 10.45 24.62
N PRO A 10 7.80 10.51 25.76
CA PRO A 10 8.31 11.75 26.35
C PRO A 10 9.56 12.28 25.64
N LYS A 11 9.71 13.60 25.66
CA LYS A 11 10.85 14.35 25.11
C LYS A 11 12.11 14.13 25.91
N GLU A 12 13.22 13.80 25.26
CA GLU A 12 14.56 14.13 25.74
C GLU A 12 15.34 14.89 24.67
N ASN A 13 15.83 16.05 25.07
CA ASN A 13 16.76 16.89 24.31
C ASN A 13 18.18 16.35 24.42
N LYS A 14 18.92 16.28 23.29
CA LYS A 14 20.37 16.53 23.27
C LYS A 14 20.82 17.02 21.90
N GLU A 15 21.47 18.17 21.93
CA GLU A 15 22.23 18.79 20.84
C GLU A 15 23.53 18.02 20.54
N GLY A 16 23.98 18.04 19.28
CA GLY A 16 25.30 17.58 18.89
C GLY A 16 25.53 17.47 17.39
N GLU A 17 26.04 18.54 16.80
CA GLU A 17 26.96 18.68 15.65
C GLU A 17 26.77 17.96 14.31
N ALA A 18 26.96 18.78 13.29
CA ALA A 18 26.82 18.61 11.86
C ALA A 18 27.81 17.60 11.23
N SER A 19 27.33 16.88 10.25
CA SER A 19 28.12 16.41 9.12
C SER A 19 27.26 16.47 7.86
N ASP A 20 27.72 17.30 6.93
CA ASP A 20 27.10 17.63 5.65
C ASP A 20 27.26 16.45 4.69
N THR A 21 26.18 15.75 4.39
CA THR A 21 26.05 14.90 3.21
C THR A 21 24.63 15.09 2.69
N ALA A 22 24.51 15.72 1.54
CA ALA A 22 23.26 15.98 0.86
C ALA A 22 22.56 14.66 0.48
N ALA A 23 21.80 14.12 1.43
CA ALA A 23 20.77 13.13 1.15
C ALA A 23 19.52 13.89 0.70
N ALA A 24 18.98 13.53 -0.44
CA ALA A 24 17.72 14.06 -0.93
C ALA A 24 16.68 14.01 0.19
N ALA A 25 16.21 15.17 0.61
CA ALA A 25 15.21 15.30 1.66
C ALA A 25 13.91 14.63 1.18
N GLN A 26 13.66 13.42 1.64
CA GLN A 26 12.35 12.82 1.57
C GLN A 26 11.41 13.69 2.40
N ALA A 27 10.45 14.32 1.74
CA ALA A 27 9.44 15.11 2.41
C ALA A 27 8.72 14.21 3.42
N SER A 28 8.86 14.52 4.69
CA SER A 28 8.13 13.81 5.75
C SER A 28 6.63 13.98 5.53
N PRO A 29 5.82 12.91 5.72
CA PRO A 29 4.39 13.02 5.66
C PRO A 29 3.90 14.11 6.60
N GLN A 30 3.09 15.06 6.11
CA GLN A 30 2.48 16.08 6.95
C GLN A 30 1.30 15.46 7.70
N GLU A 31 1.39 15.49 9.02
CA GLU A 31 0.26 15.21 9.91
C GLU A 31 -0.72 16.38 9.83
N ASP A 32 -1.99 16.10 9.60
CA ASP A 32 -3.03 17.12 9.65
C ASP A 32 -3.45 17.42 11.09
N THR A 33 -4.34 18.42 11.26
CA THR A 33 -4.82 18.84 12.59
C THR A 33 -5.70 17.77 13.28
N THR A 34 -6.04 16.69 12.60
CA THR A 34 -6.85 15.57 13.10
C THR A 34 -6.02 14.38 13.55
N GLY A 35 -4.69 14.43 13.37
CA GLY A 35 -3.77 13.34 13.67
C GLY A 35 -3.63 12.30 12.56
N TRP A 36 -4.21 12.53 11.37
CA TRP A 36 -4.04 11.69 10.20
C TRP A 36 -2.79 12.06 9.42
N ILE A 37 -2.12 11.06 8.90
CA ILE A 37 -0.98 11.21 8.00
C ILE A 37 -1.41 10.80 6.60
N SER A 38 -1.37 11.73 5.65
CA SER A 38 -1.61 11.38 4.25
C SER A 38 -0.44 10.59 3.68
N LEU A 39 -0.71 9.39 3.18
CA LEU A 39 0.29 8.55 2.52
C LEU A 39 0.45 8.86 1.04
N PHE A 40 -0.44 9.67 0.47
CA PHE A 40 -0.40 10.04 -0.93
C PHE A 40 -0.79 11.51 -1.10
N ASN A 41 0.04 12.24 -1.84
CA ASN A 41 -0.12 13.68 -2.05
C ASN A 41 -1.00 14.04 -3.26
N GLY A 42 -1.53 13.04 -3.99
CA GLY A 42 -2.34 13.24 -5.19
C GLY A 42 -1.57 13.60 -6.45
N LYS A 43 -0.24 13.67 -6.43
CA LYS A 43 0.59 14.21 -7.52
C LYS A 43 1.71 13.30 -7.99
N ASP A 44 2.41 12.66 -7.05
CA ASP A 44 3.57 11.83 -7.34
C ASP A 44 3.71 10.68 -6.33
N PHE A 45 4.68 9.82 -6.56
CA PHE A 45 4.96 8.67 -5.71
C PHE A 45 5.92 8.98 -4.55
N THR A 46 5.99 10.22 -4.07
CA THR A 46 6.83 10.56 -2.91
C THR A 46 6.48 9.67 -1.72
N GLY A 47 7.47 8.98 -1.18
CA GLY A 47 7.31 8.02 -0.08
C GLY A 47 6.89 6.60 -0.50
N TRP A 48 6.74 6.34 -1.80
CA TRP A 48 6.40 5.03 -2.35
C TRP A 48 7.54 4.46 -3.19
N ARG A 49 7.69 3.15 -3.18
CA ARG A 49 8.59 2.38 -4.05
C ARG A 49 8.00 1.02 -4.36
N GLY A 50 8.60 0.29 -5.27
CA GLY A 50 8.26 -1.12 -5.47
C GLY A 50 8.66 -1.98 -4.28
N TYR A 51 7.89 -3.02 -3.99
CA TYR A 51 8.25 -4.05 -3.02
C TYR A 51 9.54 -4.75 -3.48
N GLY A 52 10.55 -4.78 -2.62
CA GLY A 52 11.88 -5.28 -2.95
C GLY A 52 12.64 -4.46 -4.01
N LYS A 53 12.22 -3.21 -4.30
CA LYS A 53 12.80 -2.34 -5.32
C LYS A 53 13.05 -0.95 -4.75
N THR A 54 13.86 -0.16 -5.45
CA THR A 54 14.14 1.23 -5.11
C THR A 54 13.20 2.23 -5.80
N GLU A 55 12.57 1.82 -6.91
CA GLU A 55 11.70 2.67 -7.71
C GLU A 55 10.31 2.05 -7.86
N VAL A 56 9.31 2.87 -8.12
CA VAL A 56 7.96 2.42 -8.42
C VAL A 56 7.93 1.78 -9.82
N PRO A 57 7.36 0.57 -9.98
CA PRO A 57 7.23 -0.07 -11.29
C PRO A 57 6.38 0.74 -12.25
N LYS A 58 6.69 0.68 -13.55
CA LYS A 58 6.07 1.52 -14.59
C LYS A 58 4.58 1.29 -14.82
N ALA A 59 4.07 0.13 -14.43
CA ALA A 59 2.63 -0.15 -14.51
C ALA A 59 1.79 0.71 -13.54
N TRP A 60 2.42 1.26 -12.51
CA TRP A 60 1.77 2.18 -11.59
C TRP A 60 1.85 3.60 -12.12
N THR A 61 0.73 4.26 -12.18
CA THR A 61 0.57 5.64 -12.65
C THR A 61 -0.28 6.44 -11.67
N ILE A 62 -0.33 7.74 -11.88
CA ILE A 62 -1.24 8.63 -11.16
C ILE A 62 -2.22 9.20 -12.18
N GLU A 63 -3.50 9.00 -11.92
CA GLU A 63 -4.59 9.48 -12.78
C GLU A 63 -5.69 10.06 -11.89
N ASP A 64 -6.14 11.26 -12.19
CA ASP A 64 -7.19 11.97 -11.45
C ASP A 64 -6.93 12.07 -9.93
N GLY A 65 -5.66 12.23 -9.53
CA GLY A 65 -5.27 12.30 -8.12
C GLY A 65 -5.32 10.95 -7.39
N ALA A 66 -5.39 9.84 -8.10
CA ALA A 66 -5.37 8.50 -7.53
C ALA A 66 -4.17 7.68 -8.02
N ILE A 67 -3.66 6.80 -7.18
CA ILE A 67 -2.69 5.77 -7.58
C ILE A 67 -3.45 4.70 -8.36
N LYS A 68 -3.00 4.41 -9.57
CA LYS A 68 -3.61 3.46 -10.49
C LYS A 68 -2.61 2.43 -10.97
N ILE A 69 -2.99 1.17 -10.96
CA ILE A 69 -2.26 0.13 -11.67
C ILE A 69 -2.88 -0.13 -13.05
N ASN A 70 -2.05 -0.12 -14.08
CA ASN A 70 -2.45 -0.48 -15.43
C ASN A 70 -2.19 -1.98 -15.65
N GLY A 71 -3.16 -2.80 -15.25
CA GLY A 71 -3.10 -4.26 -15.42
C GLY A 71 -3.24 -4.67 -16.88
N SER A 72 -2.50 -5.68 -17.30
CA SER A 72 -2.64 -6.30 -18.63
C SER A 72 -3.82 -7.28 -18.73
N GLY A 73 -4.45 -7.59 -17.59
CA GLY A 73 -5.54 -8.59 -17.53
C GLY A 73 -5.05 -10.06 -17.59
N GLU A 74 -3.75 -10.30 -17.55
CA GLU A 74 -3.19 -11.65 -17.59
C GLU A 74 -2.48 -11.99 -16.26
N GLY A 75 -3.09 -12.91 -15.49
CA GLY A 75 -2.51 -13.52 -14.28
C GLY A 75 -2.56 -12.67 -13.01
N GLU A 76 -2.22 -13.28 -11.87
CA GLU A 76 -2.26 -12.67 -10.54
C GLU A 76 -1.25 -11.52 -10.34
N ALA A 77 -0.17 -11.51 -11.09
CA ALA A 77 0.79 -10.39 -11.12
C ALA A 77 0.49 -9.36 -12.23
N GLY A 78 -0.55 -9.52 -12.91
CA GLY A 78 -1.41 -8.82 -13.86
C GLY A 78 -0.86 -7.69 -14.71
N ALA A 79 0.30 -7.12 -14.45
CA ALA A 79 0.81 -6.01 -15.23
C ALA A 79 2.24 -6.30 -15.68
N HIS A 80 2.49 -6.22 -17.00
CA HIS A 80 3.84 -6.15 -17.50
C HIS A 80 4.57 -4.95 -16.86
N ASP A 81 5.77 -5.15 -16.33
CA ASP A 81 6.47 -4.15 -15.50
C ASP A 81 5.71 -3.69 -14.24
N GLY A 82 4.85 -4.56 -13.70
CA GLY A 82 4.08 -4.35 -12.50
C GLY A 82 4.78 -4.86 -11.22
N GLY A 83 4.00 -5.46 -10.37
CA GLY A 83 4.35 -5.90 -9.03
C GLY A 83 3.82 -4.93 -7.99
N ASP A 84 4.07 -5.25 -6.74
CA ASP A 84 3.51 -4.49 -5.62
C ASP A 84 4.30 -3.21 -5.37
N ILE A 85 3.62 -2.21 -4.81
CA ILE A 85 4.24 -1.00 -4.28
C ILE A 85 4.07 -0.93 -2.77
N ILE A 86 5.04 -0.34 -2.09
CA ILE A 86 5.04 -0.19 -0.65
C ILE A 86 5.29 1.27 -0.27
N TYR A 87 4.60 1.74 0.77
CA TYR A 87 4.92 3.01 1.39
C TYR A 87 6.14 2.84 2.30
N ASP A 88 7.21 3.59 2.04
CA ASP A 88 8.53 3.38 2.65
C ASP A 88 8.65 3.98 4.06
N LYS A 89 7.66 3.71 4.90
CA LYS A 89 7.65 4.04 6.33
C LYS A 89 6.93 2.96 7.11
N LYS A 90 7.50 2.57 8.25
CA LYS A 90 6.90 1.57 9.14
C LYS A 90 6.00 2.22 10.19
N PHE A 91 4.84 1.63 10.41
CA PHE A 91 3.90 1.99 11.46
C PHE A 91 3.71 0.81 12.40
N LYS A 92 3.68 1.06 13.71
CA LYS A 92 3.52 0.00 14.71
C LYS A 92 2.05 -0.23 15.05
N ASN A 93 1.35 0.83 15.40
CA ASN A 93 -0.09 0.84 15.66
C ASN A 93 -0.70 1.88 14.74
N PHE A 94 -1.70 1.52 13.97
CA PHE A 94 -2.30 2.42 12.99
C PHE A 94 -3.76 2.07 12.73
N GLU A 95 -4.48 3.07 12.28
CA GLU A 95 -5.74 2.96 11.57
C GLU A 95 -5.48 3.39 10.12
N LEU A 96 -5.92 2.60 9.14
CA LEU A 96 -5.76 2.90 7.72
C LEU A 96 -7.12 3.17 7.10
N SER A 97 -7.25 4.36 6.50
CA SER A 97 -8.43 4.72 5.70
C SER A 97 -8.02 4.94 4.25
N PHE A 98 -8.77 4.37 3.32
CA PHE A 98 -8.53 4.55 1.89
C PHE A 98 -9.81 4.37 1.08
N GLU A 99 -9.89 5.07 -0.02
CA GLU A 99 -10.92 4.88 -1.04
C GLU A 99 -10.33 4.08 -2.20
N TRP A 100 -11.14 3.24 -2.80
CA TRP A 100 -10.71 2.43 -3.92
C TRP A 100 -11.75 2.35 -5.03
N LYS A 101 -11.28 2.07 -6.22
CA LYS A 101 -12.11 1.83 -7.39
C LYS A 101 -11.49 0.68 -8.19
N VAL A 102 -12.30 -0.28 -8.57
CA VAL A 102 -11.89 -1.41 -9.39
C VAL A 102 -12.59 -1.37 -10.75
N SER A 103 -11.87 -1.72 -11.80
CA SER A 103 -12.45 -1.88 -13.15
C SER A 103 -13.27 -3.18 -13.24
N LYS A 104 -14.06 -3.31 -14.31
CA LYS A 104 -14.79 -4.55 -14.58
C LYS A 104 -13.83 -5.74 -14.67
N GLY A 105 -14.07 -6.76 -13.86
CA GLY A 105 -13.23 -7.94 -13.73
C GLY A 105 -11.86 -7.65 -13.09
N GLY A 106 -11.69 -6.48 -12.44
CA GLY A 106 -10.42 -6.13 -11.80
C GLY A 106 -10.22 -6.85 -10.46
N ASN A 107 -8.94 -7.06 -10.15
CA ASN A 107 -8.44 -7.64 -8.91
C ASN A 107 -7.24 -6.83 -8.42
N SER A 108 -7.22 -6.49 -7.16
CA SER A 108 -6.15 -5.82 -6.46
C SER A 108 -6.29 -6.09 -4.96
N GLY A 109 -5.38 -5.56 -4.15
CA GLY A 109 -5.44 -5.69 -2.71
C GLY A 109 -4.61 -4.64 -1.98
N VAL A 110 -4.80 -4.56 -0.69
CA VAL A 110 -3.99 -3.75 0.20
C VAL A 110 -3.37 -4.64 1.26
N PHE A 111 -2.08 -4.90 1.10
CA PHE A 111 -1.31 -5.62 2.10
C PHE A 111 -0.97 -4.72 3.29
N TYR A 112 -1.03 -5.27 4.49
CA TYR A 112 -0.63 -4.59 5.71
C TYR A 112 0.25 -5.50 6.58
N LEU A 113 0.97 -4.92 7.52
CA LEU A 113 2.01 -5.61 8.30
C LEU A 113 3.10 -6.25 7.43
N ALA A 114 3.32 -5.69 6.24
CA ALA A 114 4.24 -6.25 5.26
C ALA A 114 5.68 -6.30 5.77
N GLN A 115 6.34 -7.41 5.49
CA GLN A 115 7.76 -7.60 5.72
C GLN A 115 8.43 -7.93 4.40
N GLU A 116 9.43 -7.14 4.03
CA GLU A 116 10.24 -7.47 2.85
C GLU A 116 11.19 -8.60 3.18
N VAL A 117 10.98 -9.72 2.53
CA VAL A 117 11.86 -10.89 2.59
C VAL A 117 12.46 -11.07 1.21
N GLU A 118 13.79 -11.09 1.14
CA GLU A 118 14.49 -11.22 -0.14
C GLU A 118 14.07 -12.50 -0.88
N GLY A 119 13.68 -12.33 -2.14
CA GLY A 119 13.23 -13.41 -3.01
C GLY A 119 11.80 -13.91 -2.77
N ASP A 120 11.11 -13.43 -1.73
CA ASP A 120 9.73 -13.81 -1.46
C ASP A 120 8.72 -12.75 -1.92
N PRO A 121 7.59 -13.14 -2.51
CA PRO A 121 6.50 -12.23 -2.81
C PRO A 121 5.78 -11.79 -1.52
N ILE A 122 5.18 -10.59 -1.55
CA ILE A 122 4.56 -9.95 -0.39
C ILE A 122 3.47 -10.81 0.29
N TRP A 123 2.71 -11.55 -0.50
CA TRP A 123 1.60 -12.38 -0.01
C TRP A 123 2.01 -13.54 0.91
N LYS A 124 3.30 -13.91 0.92
CA LYS A 124 3.82 -14.93 1.87
C LYS A 124 3.96 -14.40 3.30
N SER A 125 4.13 -13.10 3.46
CA SER A 125 4.46 -12.48 4.75
C SER A 125 3.42 -11.48 5.25
N SER A 126 2.37 -11.23 4.47
CA SER A 126 1.45 -10.12 4.72
C SER A 126 0.00 -10.51 4.52
N PRO A 127 -0.89 -10.19 5.44
CA PRO A 127 -2.32 -10.29 5.22
C PRO A 127 -2.79 -9.24 4.21
N GLU A 128 -3.83 -9.59 3.44
CA GLU A 128 -4.36 -8.76 2.36
C GLU A 128 -5.82 -8.39 2.61
N TYR A 129 -6.13 -7.11 2.54
CA TYR A 129 -7.49 -6.61 2.35
C TYR A 129 -7.82 -6.68 0.86
N GLN A 130 -8.81 -7.51 0.50
CA GLN A 130 -9.16 -7.76 -0.89
C GLN A 130 -9.89 -6.59 -1.52
N VAL A 131 -9.50 -6.23 -2.75
CA VAL A 131 -10.17 -5.27 -3.63
C VAL A 131 -10.52 -5.96 -4.94
N LEU A 132 -11.79 -6.34 -5.12
CA LEU A 132 -12.22 -7.20 -6.20
C LEU A 132 -13.53 -6.72 -6.83
N ASP A 133 -13.68 -6.87 -8.14
CA ASP A 133 -15.00 -6.82 -8.77
C ASP A 133 -15.74 -8.15 -8.52
N ASN A 134 -16.48 -8.23 -7.45
CA ASN A 134 -17.21 -9.44 -7.04
C ASN A 134 -18.20 -9.95 -8.10
N ALA A 135 -18.70 -9.08 -8.97
CA ALA A 135 -19.67 -9.45 -9.99
C ALA A 135 -19.05 -10.16 -11.20
N ASN A 136 -17.83 -9.74 -11.57
CA ASN A 136 -17.23 -10.16 -12.85
C ASN A 136 -15.91 -10.94 -12.69
N HIS A 137 -15.21 -10.83 -11.58
CA HIS A 137 -13.96 -11.59 -11.39
C HIS A 137 -14.23 -13.02 -10.92
N PRO A 138 -13.60 -14.04 -11.53
CA PRO A 138 -13.86 -15.45 -11.20
C PRO A 138 -13.51 -15.80 -9.75
N ASP A 139 -12.51 -15.18 -9.17
CA ASP A 139 -12.04 -15.46 -7.82
C ASP A 139 -13.10 -15.19 -6.73
N ALA A 140 -14.04 -14.27 -6.99
CA ALA A 140 -15.16 -14.01 -6.08
C ALA A 140 -16.04 -15.24 -5.79
N LYS A 141 -15.96 -16.26 -6.64
CA LYS A 141 -16.73 -17.53 -6.53
C LYS A 141 -15.89 -18.68 -5.96
N LEU A 142 -14.63 -18.42 -5.72
CA LEU A 142 -13.69 -19.38 -5.14
C LEU A 142 -13.60 -19.18 -3.63
N GLY A 143 -12.82 -20.06 -2.97
CA GLY A 143 -12.67 -20.04 -1.53
C GLY A 143 -13.91 -20.56 -0.79
N LYS A 144 -14.12 -20.06 0.42
CA LYS A 144 -15.19 -20.48 1.32
C LYS A 144 -15.93 -19.28 1.90
N ASP A 145 -17.26 -19.34 1.86
CA ASP A 145 -18.14 -18.32 2.48
C ASP A 145 -17.88 -16.87 2.03
N GLY A 146 -17.31 -16.66 0.82
CA GLY A 146 -16.98 -15.33 0.29
C GLY A 146 -15.67 -14.74 0.79
N ASN A 147 -14.79 -15.56 1.36
CA ASN A 147 -13.50 -15.12 1.90
C ASN A 147 -12.47 -14.65 0.84
N ARG A 148 -12.87 -14.63 -0.45
CA ARG A 148 -12.10 -14.04 -1.56
C ARG A 148 -12.81 -12.84 -2.22
N GLN A 149 -13.91 -12.38 -1.64
CA GLN A 149 -14.62 -11.20 -2.11
C GLN A 149 -13.99 -9.92 -1.56
N SER A 150 -14.36 -8.78 -2.15
CA SER A 150 -13.94 -7.47 -1.68
C SER A 150 -14.21 -7.28 -0.19
N ALA A 151 -13.30 -6.62 0.49
CA ALA A 151 -13.27 -6.35 1.93
C ALA A 151 -12.99 -7.57 2.81
N SER A 152 -12.82 -8.77 2.25
CA SER A 152 -12.35 -9.93 3.03
C SER A 152 -10.89 -9.77 3.43
N LEU A 153 -10.50 -10.44 4.50
CA LEU A 153 -9.10 -10.84 4.71
C LEU A 153 -8.87 -12.03 3.78
N TYR A 154 -8.21 -11.78 2.65
CA TYR A 154 -8.17 -12.69 1.50
C TYR A 154 -7.86 -14.13 1.88
N ASP A 155 -8.75 -15.02 1.44
CA ASP A 155 -8.70 -16.48 1.63
C ASP A 155 -8.71 -16.94 3.11
N LEU A 156 -8.94 -16.04 4.06
CA LEU A 156 -8.93 -16.31 5.49
C LEU A 156 -10.29 -16.02 6.13
N ILE A 157 -10.75 -14.77 6.09
CA ILE A 157 -11.95 -14.31 6.79
C ILE A 157 -12.85 -13.55 5.81
N PRO A 158 -14.13 -13.94 5.64
CA PRO A 158 -15.07 -13.17 4.81
C PRO A 158 -15.33 -11.77 5.40
N ALA A 159 -15.81 -10.85 4.54
CA ALA A 159 -16.17 -9.48 4.90
C ALA A 159 -17.43 -9.43 5.78
#